data_725e8c0188c899ad0757dc9018cf5612
#
_entry.id   725e8c0188c899ad0757dc9018cf5612
#
_cell.length_a   1.000
_cell.length_b   1.000
_cell.length_c   1.000
_cell.angle_alpha   90.00
_cell.angle_beta   90.00
_cell.angle_gamma   90.00
#
_symmetry.space_group_name_H-M   'P 1'
#
loop_
_entity.id
_entity.type
_entity.pdbx_description
1 polymer ?
#
loop_
_entity_poly.entity_id
_entity_poly.type
_entity_poly.pdbx_seq_one_letter_code
_entity_poly.pdbx_strand_id
1 'polypeptide(L)'
;MIRKRRDGLQVQVYAGRDPLSGRKRYVSQQVSGQTKASMRQAKQIEARLLEEVGAGRHKGSRSRTMAELLERWLAWRPTVRPIAPTTVSSYRAAMDRYILPALGKLPVRQVDAATMDTFYAHLRTRGGKDGRPLKASTVHEVHAVLSGALKQAVAWGWIGHNPAKQATAPSVEKADVQPPQAEDAARLLSAENAESPELGLFLRLAVVLGARRGEICSLRWSDIDFDRGEILIAGNVVRVPRQALVHKDTKTHAKRRVAIGAGTVELLRARRVAQVKDALACGTTLAADTYVFSHVPDGSKPIDPDGISHRFLRLARRLEVNCRLHDLRHFMVTQLVAGGVDWRTVSGRAGHADGHMTLATYAHFQQAQDRQAAEFMESLLAPTARPDAR
;
A
#
# COMPACT_ATOMS: atom_id res chain seq x y z
N MET A 1 -6.26 -37.59 -34.12
CA MET A 1 -6.44 -39.07 -33.99
C MET A 1 -7.69 -39.37 -33.20
N ILE A 2 -8.62 -40.12 -33.75
CA ILE A 2 -9.90 -40.48 -33.09
C ILE A 2 -9.76 -41.94 -32.61
N ARG A 3 -9.98 -42.19 -31.31
CA ARG A 3 -9.92 -43.54 -30.70
C ARG A 3 -11.29 -43.93 -30.18
N LYS A 4 -11.69 -45.18 -30.38
CA LYS A 4 -12.88 -45.73 -29.76
C LYS A 4 -12.66 -46.01 -28.27
N ARG A 5 -13.60 -45.66 -27.43
CA ARG A 5 -13.64 -45.93 -25.99
C ARG A 5 -14.96 -46.64 -25.65
N ARG A 6 -15.04 -47.26 -24.45
CA ARG A 6 -16.22 -48.03 -24.04
C ARG A 6 -17.54 -47.30 -24.23
N ASP A 7 -17.58 -45.98 -23.95
CA ASP A 7 -18.77 -45.16 -23.95
C ASP A 7 -18.80 -44.06 -25.04
N GLY A 8 -17.91 -44.17 -26.09
CA GLY A 8 -17.89 -43.17 -27.14
C GLY A 8 -16.58 -43.11 -27.93
N LEU A 9 -16.29 -41.92 -28.46
CA LEU A 9 -15.09 -41.60 -29.20
C LEU A 9 -14.23 -40.59 -28.47
N GLN A 10 -12.93 -40.83 -28.41
CA GLN A 10 -11.97 -39.86 -27.89
C GLN A 10 -11.18 -39.25 -29.05
N VAL A 11 -11.33 -37.96 -29.23
CA VAL A 11 -10.50 -37.17 -30.16
C VAL A 11 -9.24 -36.73 -29.43
N GLN A 12 -8.06 -36.98 -30.01
CA GLN A 12 -6.78 -36.61 -29.41
C GLN A 12 -5.88 -35.97 -30.48
N VAL A 13 -5.38 -34.75 -30.20
CA VAL A 13 -4.51 -33.97 -31.08
C VAL A 13 -3.18 -33.72 -30.35
N TYR A 14 -2.08 -33.88 -31.04
CA TYR A 14 -0.74 -33.57 -30.49
C TYR A 14 -0.55 -32.04 -30.39
N ALA A 15 -0.18 -31.55 -29.24
CA ALA A 15 -0.04 -30.11 -28.91
C ALA A 15 1.42 -29.74 -28.56
N GLY A 16 2.40 -30.46 -29.10
CA GLY A 16 3.82 -30.17 -28.88
C GLY A 16 4.41 -30.92 -27.69
N ARG A 17 5.62 -30.49 -27.26
CA ARG A 17 6.31 -31.01 -26.07
C ARG A 17 6.29 -29.94 -24.95
N ASP A 18 6.30 -30.39 -23.73
CA ASP A 18 6.52 -29.55 -22.58
C ASP A 18 7.98 -29.06 -22.56
N PRO A 19 8.24 -27.73 -22.55
CA PRO A 19 9.60 -27.22 -22.70
C PRO A 19 10.53 -27.53 -21.52
N LEU A 20 9.99 -27.86 -20.35
CA LEU A 20 10.78 -28.19 -19.16
C LEU A 20 10.99 -29.70 -18.99
N SER A 21 9.94 -30.50 -19.20
CA SER A 21 9.96 -31.93 -18.98
C SER A 21 10.22 -32.76 -20.25
N GLY A 22 10.19 -32.13 -21.43
CA GLY A 22 10.33 -32.82 -22.75
C GLY A 22 9.16 -33.75 -23.11
N ARG A 23 8.17 -33.94 -22.25
CA ARG A 23 7.04 -34.85 -22.43
C ARG A 23 6.10 -34.39 -23.53
N LYS A 24 5.59 -35.34 -24.34
CA LYS A 24 4.57 -35.03 -25.36
C LYS A 24 3.29 -34.58 -24.71
N ARG A 25 2.70 -33.48 -25.20
CA ARG A 25 1.42 -32.94 -24.76
C ARG A 25 0.36 -33.25 -25.81
N TYR A 26 -0.82 -33.63 -25.34
CA TYR A 26 -1.97 -33.92 -26.16
C TYR A 26 -3.19 -33.18 -25.66
N VAL A 27 -4.03 -32.73 -26.57
CA VAL A 27 -5.36 -32.21 -26.29
C VAL A 27 -6.35 -33.32 -26.64
N SER A 28 -7.31 -33.56 -25.75
CA SER A 28 -8.34 -34.57 -26.00
C SER A 28 -9.72 -34.08 -25.65
N GLN A 29 -10.71 -34.48 -26.44
CA GLN A 29 -12.14 -34.26 -26.21
C GLN A 29 -12.89 -35.56 -26.42
N GLN A 30 -13.90 -35.84 -25.58
CA GLN A 30 -14.76 -37.01 -25.70
C GLN A 30 -16.06 -36.66 -26.42
N VAL A 31 -16.55 -37.63 -27.21
CA VAL A 31 -17.86 -37.58 -27.91
C VAL A 31 -18.62 -38.83 -27.50
N SER A 32 -19.82 -38.68 -26.98
CA SER A 32 -20.66 -39.80 -26.56
C SER A 32 -21.18 -40.61 -27.77
N GLY A 33 -21.21 -41.93 -27.63
CA GLY A 33 -21.72 -42.85 -28.64
C GLY A 33 -20.71 -43.16 -29.75
N GLN A 34 -21.03 -44.20 -30.54
CA GLN A 34 -20.17 -44.69 -31.62
C GLN A 34 -20.92 -44.74 -32.98
N THR A 35 -21.93 -43.93 -33.16
CA THR A 35 -22.76 -43.83 -34.36
C THR A 35 -22.03 -43.10 -35.51
N LYS A 36 -22.56 -43.18 -36.73
CA LYS A 36 -22.09 -42.35 -37.86
C LYS A 36 -22.15 -40.84 -37.55
N ALA A 37 -23.15 -40.42 -36.79
CA ALA A 37 -23.31 -39.04 -36.36
C ALA A 37 -22.19 -38.63 -35.37
N SER A 38 -21.91 -39.48 -34.35
CA SER A 38 -20.82 -39.27 -33.40
C SER A 38 -19.46 -39.23 -34.10
N MET A 39 -19.25 -40.02 -35.14
CA MET A 39 -18.01 -39.99 -35.95
C MET A 39 -17.87 -38.68 -36.76
N ARG A 40 -18.96 -38.16 -37.34
CA ARG A 40 -18.93 -36.82 -37.98
C ARG A 40 -18.60 -35.71 -37.00
N GLN A 41 -19.22 -35.74 -35.85
CA GLN A 41 -18.95 -34.80 -34.76
C GLN A 41 -17.47 -34.88 -34.28
N ALA A 42 -16.93 -36.10 -34.12
CA ALA A 42 -15.54 -36.29 -33.73
C ALA A 42 -14.56 -35.72 -34.76
N LYS A 43 -14.84 -35.88 -36.09
CA LYS A 43 -14.03 -35.26 -37.15
C LYS A 43 -14.09 -33.73 -37.14
N GLN A 44 -15.24 -33.14 -36.89
CA GLN A 44 -15.38 -31.67 -36.75
C GLN A 44 -14.58 -31.15 -35.54
N ILE A 45 -14.64 -31.86 -34.42
CA ILE A 45 -13.85 -31.56 -33.24
C ILE A 45 -12.35 -31.70 -33.52
N GLU A 46 -11.93 -32.75 -34.22
CA GLU A 46 -10.52 -32.94 -34.60
C GLU A 46 -10.01 -31.77 -35.44
N ALA A 47 -10.77 -31.34 -36.47
CA ALA A 47 -10.41 -30.22 -37.34
C ALA A 47 -10.28 -28.91 -36.51
N ARG A 48 -11.25 -28.65 -35.64
CA ARG A 48 -11.22 -27.49 -34.76
C ARG A 48 -10.01 -27.51 -33.79
N LEU A 49 -9.74 -28.66 -33.17
CA LEU A 49 -8.60 -28.81 -32.25
C LEU A 49 -7.26 -28.66 -32.97
N LEU A 50 -7.14 -29.14 -34.23
CA LEU A 50 -5.95 -28.93 -35.07
C LEU A 50 -5.72 -27.48 -35.40
N GLU A 51 -6.79 -26.73 -35.74
CA GLU A 51 -6.74 -25.29 -35.97
C GLU A 51 -6.35 -24.52 -34.70
N GLU A 52 -6.94 -24.86 -33.57
CA GLU A 52 -6.64 -24.21 -32.26
C GLU A 52 -5.19 -24.50 -31.82
N VAL A 53 -4.66 -25.70 -32.05
CA VAL A 53 -3.27 -26.07 -31.77
C VAL A 53 -2.32 -25.36 -32.74
N GLY A 54 -2.65 -25.34 -34.03
CA GLY A 54 -1.86 -24.64 -35.06
C GLY A 54 -1.79 -23.12 -34.83
N ALA A 55 -2.88 -22.52 -34.34
CA ALA A 55 -2.94 -21.12 -33.96
C ALA A 55 -2.32 -20.81 -32.58
N GLY A 56 -1.71 -21.79 -31.91
CA GLY A 56 -1.11 -21.61 -30.58
C GLY A 56 -2.11 -21.35 -29.46
N ARG A 57 -3.43 -21.48 -29.73
CA ARG A 57 -4.52 -21.17 -28.81
C ARG A 57 -4.82 -22.29 -27.80
N HIS A 58 -4.21 -23.48 -27.96
CA HIS A 58 -4.47 -24.64 -27.11
C HIS A 58 -3.32 -24.91 -26.15
N LYS A 59 -3.40 -24.36 -24.95
CA LYS A 59 -2.54 -24.73 -23.81
C LYS A 59 -3.38 -25.50 -22.78
N GLY A 60 -3.41 -26.85 -22.92
CA GLY A 60 -3.85 -27.79 -21.88
C GLY A 60 -5.29 -27.68 -21.40
N SER A 61 -6.05 -28.74 -21.58
CA SER A 61 -7.50 -28.87 -21.36
C SER A 61 -7.97 -28.97 -19.89
N ARG A 62 -7.20 -28.49 -18.89
CA ARG A 62 -7.73 -28.37 -17.54
C ARG A 62 -8.27 -26.96 -17.37
N SER A 63 -9.59 -26.86 -17.19
CA SER A 63 -10.24 -25.58 -16.83
C SER A 63 -9.65 -25.10 -15.52
N ARG A 64 -8.74 -24.13 -15.58
CA ARG A 64 -8.09 -23.57 -14.38
C ARG A 64 -9.02 -22.62 -13.68
N THR A 65 -9.12 -22.74 -12.37
CA THR A 65 -9.98 -21.90 -11.53
C THR A 65 -9.33 -20.56 -11.20
N MET A 66 -10.13 -19.61 -10.77
CA MET A 66 -9.64 -18.33 -10.25
C MET A 66 -8.77 -18.53 -9.02
N ALA A 67 -9.08 -19.52 -8.16
CA ALA A 67 -8.23 -19.84 -7.01
C ALA A 67 -6.83 -20.28 -7.45
N GLU A 68 -6.72 -21.20 -8.42
CA GLU A 68 -5.41 -21.63 -8.97
C GLU A 68 -4.64 -20.46 -9.59
N LEU A 69 -5.34 -19.56 -10.29
CA LEU A 69 -4.70 -18.37 -10.88
C LEU A 69 -4.12 -17.46 -9.79
N LEU A 70 -4.92 -17.13 -8.81
CA LEU A 70 -4.54 -16.16 -7.75
C LEU A 70 -3.41 -16.70 -6.88
N GLU A 71 -3.46 -17.98 -6.48
CA GLU A 71 -2.39 -18.61 -5.71
C GLU A 71 -1.07 -18.63 -6.49
N ARG A 72 -1.12 -19.05 -7.76
CA ARG A 72 0.07 -19.08 -8.59
C ARG A 72 0.62 -17.68 -8.88
N TRP A 73 -0.27 -16.70 -9.10
CA TRP A 73 0.13 -15.31 -9.35
C TRP A 73 0.79 -14.70 -8.11
N LEU A 74 0.20 -14.91 -6.92
CA LEU A 74 0.74 -14.36 -5.68
C LEU A 74 2.10 -14.97 -5.32
N ALA A 75 2.30 -16.27 -5.58
CA ALA A 75 3.59 -16.93 -5.40
C ALA A 75 4.65 -16.44 -6.41
N TRP A 76 4.26 -16.26 -7.69
CA TRP A 76 5.16 -15.82 -8.75
C TRP A 76 5.51 -14.32 -8.67
N ARG A 77 4.57 -13.48 -8.26
CA ARG A 77 4.72 -12.01 -8.35
C ARG A 77 5.96 -11.45 -7.62
N PRO A 78 6.29 -11.89 -6.40
CA PRO A 78 7.49 -11.43 -5.68
C PRO A 78 8.80 -11.93 -6.28
N THR A 79 8.82 -13.08 -6.99
CA THR A 79 10.04 -13.64 -7.55
C THR A 79 10.55 -12.89 -8.78
N VAL A 80 9.63 -12.24 -9.52
CA VAL A 80 9.98 -11.50 -10.74
C VAL A 80 10.19 -10.02 -10.46
N ARG A 81 9.38 -9.44 -9.60
CA ARG A 81 9.53 -8.05 -9.17
C ARG A 81 9.29 -7.96 -7.67
N PRO A 82 10.31 -7.64 -6.90
CA PRO A 82 10.18 -7.52 -5.45
C PRO A 82 9.03 -6.58 -5.08
N ILE A 83 8.16 -7.05 -4.20
CA ILE A 83 7.07 -6.28 -3.60
C ILE A 83 7.18 -6.35 -2.08
N ALA A 84 6.74 -5.29 -1.40
CA ALA A 84 6.82 -5.24 0.04
C ALA A 84 6.01 -6.38 0.69
N PRO A 85 6.50 -7.00 1.79
CA PRO A 85 5.76 -8.03 2.53
C PRO A 85 4.35 -7.60 2.94
N THR A 86 4.18 -6.33 3.29
CA THR A 86 2.86 -5.73 3.58
C THR A 86 1.93 -5.75 2.38
N THR A 87 2.44 -5.53 1.16
CA THR A 87 1.64 -5.61 -0.07
C THR A 87 1.21 -7.05 -0.35
N VAL A 88 2.11 -8.03 -0.17
CA VAL A 88 1.76 -9.47 -0.28
C VAL A 88 0.66 -9.81 0.71
N SER A 89 0.78 -9.37 1.96
CA SER A 89 -0.22 -9.58 3.01
C SER A 89 -1.57 -8.94 2.67
N SER A 90 -1.58 -7.71 2.13
CA SER A 90 -2.81 -7.04 1.68
C SER A 90 -3.48 -7.78 0.54
N TYR A 91 -2.70 -8.25 -0.46
CA TYR A 91 -3.23 -9.06 -1.55
C TYR A 91 -3.83 -10.38 -1.04
N ARG A 92 -3.12 -11.08 -0.13
CA ARG A 92 -3.63 -12.28 0.52
C ARG A 92 -4.94 -12.00 1.24
N ALA A 93 -5.02 -10.95 2.03
CA ALA A 93 -6.22 -10.58 2.76
C ALA A 93 -7.41 -10.25 1.83
N ALA A 94 -7.17 -9.57 0.71
CA ALA A 94 -8.20 -9.30 -0.29
C ALA A 94 -8.68 -10.58 -0.98
N MET A 95 -7.76 -11.49 -1.30
CA MET A 95 -8.08 -12.79 -1.87
C MET A 95 -8.93 -13.62 -0.92
N ASP A 96 -8.48 -13.80 0.31
CA ASP A 96 -9.12 -14.71 1.30
C ASP A 96 -10.48 -14.19 1.74
N ARG A 97 -10.62 -12.86 1.94
CA ARG A 97 -11.86 -12.28 2.44
C ARG A 97 -12.93 -12.10 1.37
N TYR A 98 -12.54 -11.74 0.15
CA TYR A 98 -13.49 -11.26 -0.85
C TYR A 98 -13.50 -12.09 -2.12
N ILE A 99 -12.30 -12.38 -2.70
CA ILE A 99 -12.24 -12.91 -4.05
C ILE A 99 -12.47 -14.43 -4.06
N LEU A 100 -11.75 -15.18 -3.25
CA LEU A 100 -11.84 -16.64 -3.23
C LEU A 100 -13.21 -17.17 -2.84
N PRO A 101 -13.93 -16.59 -1.84
CA PRO A 101 -15.29 -17.05 -1.51
C PRO A 101 -16.28 -16.88 -2.67
N ALA A 102 -16.16 -15.81 -3.44
CA ALA A 102 -17.11 -15.47 -4.52
C ALA A 102 -16.73 -16.07 -5.88
N LEU A 103 -15.47 -15.93 -6.26
CA LEU A 103 -15.01 -16.24 -7.62
C LEU A 103 -14.05 -17.44 -7.67
N GLY A 104 -13.54 -17.92 -6.55
CA GLY A 104 -12.44 -18.89 -6.49
C GLY A 104 -12.70 -20.19 -7.25
N LYS A 105 -13.94 -20.67 -7.23
CA LYS A 105 -14.35 -21.91 -7.90
C LYS A 105 -14.63 -21.74 -9.40
N LEU A 106 -14.79 -20.49 -9.87
CA LEU A 106 -15.10 -20.24 -11.27
C LEU A 106 -13.89 -20.53 -12.16
N PRO A 107 -14.10 -21.16 -13.32
CA PRO A 107 -13.07 -21.23 -14.37
C PRO A 107 -12.64 -19.83 -14.81
N VAL A 108 -11.33 -19.57 -14.92
CA VAL A 108 -10.81 -18.25 -15.31
C VAL A 108 -11.41 -17.75 -16.63
N ARG A 109 -11.70 -18.68 -17.56
CA ARG A 109 -12.30 -18.36 -18.88
C ARG A 109 -13.77 -17.92 -18.82
N GLN A 110 -14.46 -18.19 -17.71
CA GLN A 110 -15.87 -17.81 -17.50
C GLN A 110 -15.99 -16.48 -16.78
N VAL A 111 -14.90 -15.91 -16.28
CA VAL A 111 -14.91 -14.60 -15.65
C VAL A 111 -14.82 -13.54 -16.76
N ASP A 112 -15.93 -12.90 -17.02
CA ASP A 112 -16.07 -11.79 -17.95
C ASP A 112 -16.27 -10.46 -17.20
N ALA A 113 -16.42 -9.35 -17.95
CA ALA A 113 -16.63 -8.03 -17.35
C ALA A 113 -17.95 -7.95 -16.56
N ALA A 114 -19.03 -8.57 -17.06
CA ALA A 114 -20.33 -8.58 -16.38
C ALA A 114 -20.28 -9.32 -15.04
N THR A 115 -19.57 -10.45 -14.99
CA THR A 115 -19.31 -11.19 -13.74
C THR A 115 -18.57 -10.31 -12.73
N MET A 116 -17.55 -9.56 -13.17
CA MET A 116 -16.79 -8.65 -12.31
C MET A 116 -17.64 -7.47 -11.82
N ASP A 117 -18.42 -6.86 -12.69
CA ASP A 117 -19.31 -5.75 -12.33
C ASP A 117 -20.37 -6.19 -11.31
N THR A 118 -20.96 -7.37 -11.49
CA THR A 118 -21.88 -7.98 -10.51
C THR A 118 -21.19 -8.23 -9.17
N PHE A 119 -19.97 -8.72 -9.22
CA PHE A 119 -19.16 -8.94 -8.00
C PHE A 119 -18.85 -7.62 -7.27
N TYR A 120 -18.48 -6.56 -8.00
CA TYR A 120 -18.23 -5.24 -7.38
C TYR A 120 -19.50 -4.64 -6.78
N ALA A 121 -20.64 -4.76 -7.47
CA ALA A 121 -21.93 -4.34 -6.93
C ALA A 121 -22.28 -5.09 -5.64
N HIS A 122 -22.05 -6.39 -5.59
CA HIS A 122 -22.22 -7.18 -4.36
C HIS A 122 -21.31 -6.69 -3.24
N LEU A 123 -20.03 -6.44 -3.51
CA LEU A 123 -19.09 -5.92 -2.50
C LEU A 123 -19.53 -4.54 -1.98
N ARG A 124 -20.02 -3.66 -2.84
CA ARG A 124 -20.52 -2.32 -2.49
C ARG A 124 -21.79 -2.35 -1.65
N THR A 125 -22.58 -3.40 -1.75
CA THR A 125 -23.88 -3.52 -1.02
C THR A 125 -23.76 -4.38 0.24
N ARG A 126 -23.07 -5.53 0.17
CA ARG A 126 -23.08 -6.55 1.22
C ARG A 126 -21.72 -7.23 1.46
N GLY A 127 -20.64 -6.76 0.86
CA GLY A 127 -19.34 -7.44 0.89
C GLY A 127 -18.57 -7.36 2.21
N GLY A 128 -18.97 -6.52 3.13
CA GLY A 128 -18.28 -6.34 4.41
C GLY A 128 -18.73 -7.33 5.49
N LYS A 129 -18.10 -7.19 6.66
CA LYS A 129 -18.48 -7.97 7.84
C LYS A 129 -19.95 -7.72 8.17
N ASP A 130 -20.70 -8.77 8.53
CA ASP A 130 -22.12 -8.72 8.87
C ASP A 130 -23.01 -8.14 7.75
N GLY A 131 -22.62 -8.34 6.48
CA GLY A 131 -23.38 -7.88 5.33
C GLY A 131 -23.34 -6.35 5.11
N ARG A 132 -22.40 -5.62 5.70
CA ARG A 132 -22.25 -4.18 5.52
C ARG A 132 -21.62 -3.84 4.16
N PRO A 133 -21.93 -2.69 3.57
CA PRO A 133 -21.30 -2.24 2.34
C PRO A 133 -19.81 -1.95 2.54
N LEU A 134 -18.99 -2.30 1.54
CA LEU A 134 -17.58 -1.90 1.51
C LEU A 134 -17.40 -0.50 0.92
N LYS A 135 -16.36 0.21 1.36
CA LYS A 135 -15.94 1.48 0.76
C LYS A 135 -15.45 1.26 -0.68
N ALA A 136 -15.64 2.25 -1.55
CA ALA A 136 -15.16 2.22 -2.93
C ALA A 136 -13.67 1.91 -3.03
N SER A 137 -12.85 2.50 -2.15
CA SER A 137 -11.41 2.26 -2.08
C SER A 137 -11.05 0.80 -1.84
N THR A 138 -11.78 0.08 -0.96
CA THR A 138 -11.56 -1.34 -0.71
C THR A 138 -11.90 -2.19 -1.94
N VAL A 139 -13.01 -1.86 -2.63
CA VAL A 139 -13.38 -2.56 -3.87
C VAL A 139 -12.38 -2.27 -4.99
N HIS A 140 -11.83 -1.06 -5.03
CA HIS A 140 -10.76 -0.71 -5.98
C HIS A 140 -9.47 -1.50 -5.72
N GLU A 141 -9.11 -1.75 -4.46
CA GLU A 141 -7.98 -2.64 -4.11
C GLU A 141 -8.23 -4.08 -4.57
N VAL A 142 -9.44 -4.60 -4.38
CA VAL A 142 -9.85 -5.92 -4.89
C VAL A 142 -9.75 -5.97 -6.42
N HIS A 143 -10.22 -4.92 -7.13
CA HIS A 143 -10.07 -4.79 -8.57
C HIS A 143 -8.58 -4.82 -9.00
N ALA A 144 -7.71 -4.12 -8.29
CA ALA A 144 -6.28 -4.09 -8.61
C ALA A 144 -5.63 -5.48 -8.52
N VAL A 145 -6.01 -6.29 -7.52
CA VAL A 145 -5.55 -7.69 -7.38
C VAL A 145 -6.06 -8.54 -8.54
N LEU A 146 -7.36 -8.48 -8.85
CA LEU A 146 -7.96 -9.23 -9.96
C LEU A 146 -7.35 -8.83 -11.30
N SER A 147 -7.23 -7.53 -11.56
CA SER A 147 -6.66 -6.99 -12.80
C SER A 147 -5.21 -7.43 -13.00
N GLY A 148 -4.42 -7.42 -11.92
CA GLY A 148 -3.02 -7.89 -11.93
C GLY A 148 -2.91 -9.38 -12.23
N ALA A 149 -3.70 -10.21 -11.57
CA ALA A 149 -3.72 -11.67 -11.77
C ALA A 149 -4.22 -12.06 -13.16
N LEU A 150 -5.31 -11.43 -13.63
CA LEU A 150 -5.88 -11.67 -14.96
C LEU A 150 -4.95 -11.17 -16.09
N LYS A 151 -4.25 -10.05 -15.90
CA LYS A 151 -3.17 -9.62 -16.81
C LYS A 151 -2.10 -10.69 -16.95
N GLN A 152 -1.72 -11.33 -15.85
CA GLN A 152 -0.74 -12.40 -15.86
C GLN A 152 -1.31 -13.68 -16.49
N ALA A 153 -2.60 -13.97 -16.31
CA ALA A 153 -3.28 -15.08 -16.98
C ALA A 153 -3.23 -14.94 -18.51
N VAL A 154 -3.37 -13.73 -19.05
CA VAL A 154 -3.18 -13.43 -20.48
C VAL A 154 -1.74 -13.74 -20.88
N ALA A 155 -0.74 -13.25 -20.14
CA ALA A 155 0.67 -13.52 -20.44
C ALA A 155 1.02 -15.02 -20.36
N TRP A 156 0.37 -15.77 -19.47
CA TRP A 156 0.52 -17.24 -19.42
C TRP A 156 -0.30 -17.99 -20.48
N GLY A 157 -1.10 -17.28 -21.29
CA GLY A 157 -1.97 -17.85 -22.32
C GLY A 157 -3.13 -18.68 -21.76
N TRP A 158 -3.63 -18.34 -20.56
CA TRP A 158 -4.80 -19.00 -19.96
C TRP A 158 -6.11 -18.43 -20.50
N ILE A 159 -6.11 -17.14 -20.79
CA ILE A 159 -7.21 -16.37 -21.40
C ILE A 159 -6.67 -15.48 -22.52
N GLY A 160 -7.53 -15.08 -23.45
CA GLY A 160 -7.13 -14.25 -24.61
C GLY A 160 -7.05 -12.75 -24.29
N HIS A 161 -7.85 -12.26 -23.36
CA HIS A 161 -7.90 -10.84 -22.94
C HIS A 161 -8.14 -10.74 -21.44
N ASN A 162 -7.85 -9.56 -20.88
CA ASN A 162 -8.10 -9.28 -19.45
C ASN A 162 -9.47 -8.63 -19.27
N PRO A 163 -10.47 -9.34 -18.72
CA PRO A 163 -11.82 -8.79 -18.52
C PRO A 163 -11.87 -7.62 -17.53
N ALA A 164 -10.90 -7.52 -16.60
CA ALA A 164 -10.85 -6.42 -15.67
C ALA A 164 -10.62 -5.05 -16.33
N LYS A 165 -10.11 -5.01 -17.54
CA LYS A 165 -9.98 -3.75 -18.30
C LYS A 165 -11.30 -3.21 -18.84
N GLN A 166 -12.29 -4.09 -19.00
CA GLN A 166 -13.63 -3.76 -19.51
C GLN A 166 -14.63 -3.59 -18.37
N ALA A 167 -14.35 -4.17 -17.20
CA ALA A 167 -15.18 -4.04 -16.01
C ALA A 167 -15.06 -2.63 -15.40
N THR A 168 -16.17 -2.14 -14.86
CA THR A 168 -16.28 -0.81 -14.25
C THR A 168 -15.93 -0.87 -12.77
N ALA A 169 -14.66 -0.62 -12.44
CA ALA A 169 -14.27 -0.47 -11.04
C ALA A 169 -14.94 0.78 -10.43
N PRO A 170 -15.41 0.72 -9.16
CA PRO A 170 -15.98 1.89 -8.50
C PRO A 170 -14.99 3.06 -8.48
N SER A 171 -15.47 4.26 -8.81
CA SER A 171 -14.68 5.48 -8.65
C SER A 171 -14.36 5.72 -7.19
N VAL A 172 -13.12 6.07 -6.91
CA VAL A 172 -12.68 6.45 -5.57
C VAL A 172 -12.59 7.97 -5.53
N GLU A 173 -13.54 8.60 -4.87
CA GLU A 173 -13.42 10.02 -4.56
C GLU A 173 -12.17 10.25 -3.70
N LYS A 174 -11.37 11.23 -4.07
CA LYS A 174 -10.26 11.65 -3.21
C LYS A 174 -10.87 12.19 -1.92
N ALA A 175 -10.60 11.53 -0.81
CA ALA A 175 -11.00 12.07 0.47
C ALA A 175 -10.32 13.43 0.65
N ASP A 176 -11.12 14.44 0.94
CA ASP A 176 -10.60 15.73 1.39
C ASP A 176 -9.95 15.50 2.76
N VAL A 177 -8.63 15.54 2.78
CA VAL A 177 -7.84 15.33 3.99
C VAL A 177 -7.80 16.65 4.72
N GLN A 178 -8.63 16.80 5.74
CA GLN A 178 -8.58 17.94 6.63
C GLN A 178 -7.61 17.63 7.79
N PRO A 179 -6.44 18.30 7.84
CA PRO A 179 -5.55 18.18 8.99
C PRO A 179 -6.22 18.78 10.25
N PRO A 180 -5.85 18.33 11.46
CA PRO A 180 -6.34 18.93 12.68
C PRO A 180 -5.97 20.42 12.72
N GLN A 181 -6.77 21.25 13.42
CA GLN A 181 -6.44 22.64 13.68
C GLN A 181 -5.25 22.73 14.65
N ALA A 182 -4.58 23.88 14.70
CA ALA A 182 -3.41 24.08 15.55
C ALA A 182 -3.73 23.87 17.04
N GLU A 183 -4.91 24.31 17.48
CA GLU A 183 -5.41 24.14 18.83
C GLU A 183 -5.62 22.66 19.18
N ASP A 184 -6.17 21.88 18.27
CA ASP A 184 -6.37 20.44 18.46
C ASP A 184 -5.04 19.68 18.50
N ALA A 185 -4.10 20.04 17.65
CA ALA A 185 -2.75 19.48 17.69
C ALA A 185 -2.05 19.79 19.02
N ALA A 186 -2.17 21.01 19.53
CA ALA A 186 -1.66 21.43 20.84
C ALA A 186 -2.32 20.66 21.98
N ARG A 187 -3.64 20.48 21.96
CA ARG A 187 -4.39 19.69 22.95
C ARG A 187 -3.94 18.24 22.99
N LEU A 188 -3.77 17.61 21.84
CA LEU A 188 -3.25 16.23 21.72
C LEU A 188 -1.85 16.09 22.32
N LEU A 189 -0.94 17.01 22.01
CA LEU A 189 0.42 17.00 22.55
C LEU A 189 0.46 17.25 24.05
N SER A 190 -0.31 18.20 24.56
CA SER A 190 -0.33 18.57 25.99
C SER A 190 -0.91 17.45 26.85
N ALA A 191 -2.00 16.81 26.42
CA ALA A 191 -2.63 15.73 27.17
C ALA A 191 -1.71 14.49 27.29
N GLU A 192 -0.98 14.12 26.23
CA GLU A 192 -0.10 12.97 26.29
C GLU A 192 1.22 13.25 27.02
N ASN A 193 1.74 14.48 26.97
CA ASN A 193 2.93 14.83 27.76
C ASN A 193 2.69 14.66 29.27
N ALA A 194 1.47 14.88 29.74
CA ALA A 194 1.11 14.71 31.15
C ALA A 194 0.93 13.24 31.54
N GLU A 195 0.36 12.40 30.65
CA GLU A 195 0.01 11.01 30.98
C GLU A 195 1.08 9.99 30.55
N SER A 196 1.73 10.25 29.42
CA SER A 196 2.73 9.36 28.83
C SER A 196 3.79 10.16 28.08
N PRO A 197 4.87 10.59 28.74
CA PRO A 197 5.93 11.38 28.10
C PRO A 197 6.52 10.71 26.86
N GLU A 198 6.54 9.36 26.81
CA GLU A 198 6.99 8.62 25.65
C GLU A 198 6.07 8.82 24.44
N LEU A 199 4.75 8.70 24.62
CA LEU A 199 3.80 8.92 23.54
C LEU A 199 3.73 10.40 23.17
N GLY A 200 3.83 11.31 24.14
CA GLY A 200 3.92 12.75 23.89
C GLY A 200 5.10 13.11 23.00
N LEU A 201 6.28 12.56 23.27
CA LEU A 201 7.46 12.72 22.43
C LEU A 201 7.25 12.10 21.04
N PHE A 202 6.62 10.91 20.96
CA PHE A 202 6.29 10.31 19.66
C PHE A 202 5.41 11.20 18.80
N LEU A 203 4.35 11.76 19.39
CA LEU A 203 3.44 12.68 18.69
C LEU A 203 4.14 13.99 18.28
N ARG A 204 4.99 14.52 19.16
CA ARG A 204 5.80 15.69 18.83
C ARG A 204 6.71 15.41 17.63
N LEU A 205 7.38 14.26 17.58
CA LEU A 205 8.19 13.88 16.43
C LEU A 205 7.32 13.68 15.17
N ALA A 206 6.10 13.15 15.29
CA ALA A 206 5.18 13.02 14.16
C ALA A 206 4.81 14.38 13.57
N VAL A 207 4.60 15.40 14.42
CA VAL A 207 4.34 16.78 13.99
C VAL A 207 5.62 17.43 13.45
N VAL A 208 6.71 17.41 14.20
CA VAL A 208 7.94 18.17 13.86
C VAL A 208 8.64 17.62 12.63
N LEU A 209 8.75 16.31 12.50
CA LEU A 209 9.44 15.66 11.38
C LEU A 209 8.50 15.42 10.17
N GLY A 210 7.19 15.39 10.38
CA GLY A 210 6.25 14.90 9.39
C GLY A 210 6.54 13.47 8.93
N ALA A 211 7.22 12.69 9.76
CA ALA A 211 7.63 11.33 9.44
C ALA A 211 6.45 10.36 9.49
N ARG A 212 6.53 9.27 8.73
CA ARG A 212 5.54 8.20 8.81
C ARG A 212 5.70 7.47 10.14
N ARG A 213 4.60 6.95 10.71
CA ARG A 213 4.63 6.25 12.01
C ARG A 213 5.72 5.18 12.10
N GLY A 214 5.88 4.38 11.04
CA GLY A 214 6.89 3.32 11.03
C GLY A 214 8.33 3.85 10.89
N GLU A 215 8.52 5.05 10.34
CA GLU A 215 9.81 5.74 10.32
C GLU A 215 10.18 6.19 11.74
N ILE A 216 9.24 6.73 12.51
CA ILE A 216 9.47 7.11 13.91
C ILE A 216 9.71 5.86 14.78
N CYS A 217 8.94 4.79 14.59
CA CYS A 217 9.17 3.51 15.30
C CYS A 217 10.54 2.91 14.99
N SER A 218 11.18 3.24 13.87
CA SER A 218 12.48 2.72 13.48
C SER A 218 13.66 3.55 13.98
N LEU A 219 13.43 4.74 14.58
CA LEU A 219 14.49 5.62 15.04
C LEU A 219 15.36 4.96 16.09
N ARG A 220 16.66 5.10 15.92
CA ARG A 220 17.70 4.67 16.86
C ARG A 220 18.43 5.86 17.45
N TRP A 221 19.07 5.69 18.58
CA TRP A 221 19.86 6.77 19.16
C TRP A 221 21.02 7.18 18.26
N SER A 222 21.57 6.27 17.47
CA SER A 222 22.59 6.55 16.46
C SER A 222 22.09 7.43 15.29
N ASP A 223 20.79 7.54 15.09
CA ASP A 223 20.19 8.41 14.05
C ASP A 223 20.09 9.88 14.49
N ILE A 224 20.36 10.20 15.76
CA ILE A 224 20.15 11.52 16.35
C ILE A 224 21.50 12.21 16.55
N ASP A 225 21.71 13.30 15.84
CA ASP A 225 22.82 14.23 16.04
C ASP A 225 22.37 15.33 17.03
N PHE A 226 22.73 15.20 18.29
CA PHE A 226 22.36 16.14 19.34
C PHE A 226 23.06 17.49 19.24
N ASP A 227 24.24 17.54 18.60
CA ASP A 227 25.02 18.76 18.47
C ASP A 227 24.52 19.62 17.33
N ARG A 228 24.15 19.00 16.21
CA ARG A 228 23.55 19.67 15.07
C ARG A 228 22.03 19.85 15.21
N GLY A 229 21.40 19.18 16.15
CA GLY A 229 19.94 19.14 16.25
C GLY A 229 19.28 18.52 15.02
N GLU A 230 19.77 17.37 14.56
CA GLU A 230 19.27 16.71 13.34
C GLU A 230 18.89 15.25 13.63
N ILE A 231 17.89 14.77 12.90
CA ILE A 231 17.50 13.34 12.91
C ILE A 231 17.61 12.77 11.50
N LEU A 232 18.30 11.64 11.37
CA LEU A 232 18.38 10.84 10.16
C LEU A 232 17.18 9.89 10.09
N ILE A 233 16.33 10.03 9.10
CA ILE A 233 15.26 9.09 8.82
C ILE A 233 15.73 8.14 7.72
N ALA A 234 16.13 6.91 8.12
CA ALA A 234 16.74 5.93 7.23
C ALA A 234 15.95 4.62 7.13
N GLY A 235 15.14 4.31 8.14
CA GLY A 235 14.42 3.04 8.26
C GLY A 235 12.91 3.20 8.35
N ASN A 236 12.23 2.06 8.34
CA ASN A 236 10.79 1.97 8.54
C ASN A 236 10.43 0.61 9.14
N VAL A 237 9.75 0.60 10.27
CA VAL A 237 9.22 -0.60 10.90
C VAL A 237 7.78 -0.81 10.47
N VAL A 238 7.46 -2.03 10.04
CA VAL A 238 6.11 -2.42 9.64
C VAL A 238 5.69 -3.71 10.34
N ARG A 239 4.40 -3.79 10.68
CA ARG A 239 3.79 -5.03 11.10
C ARG A 239 3.31 -5.82 9.88
N VAL A 240 3.75 -7.07 9.78
CA VAL A 240 3.23 -8.05 8.82
C VAL A 240 2.45 -9.09 9.64
N PRO A 241 1.18 -9.39 9.31
CA PRO A 241 0.39 -10.37 10.04
C PRO A 241 1.11 -11.71 10.17
N ARG A 242 1.07 -12.31 11.37
CA ARG A 242 1.71 -13.58 11.69
C ARG A 242 3.25 -13.61 11.58
N GLN A 243 3.90 -12.45 11.51
CA GLN A 243 5.34 -12.32 11.52
C GLN A 243 5.77 -11.36 12.63
N ALA A 244 7.06 -11.39 12.99
CA ALA A 244 7.67 -10.35 13.81
C ALA A 244 7.63 -8.99 13.10
N LEU A 245 7.90 -7.91 13.84
CA LEU A 245 8.07 -6.60 13.22
C LEU A 245 9.20 -6.66 12.18
N VAL A 246 8.93 -6.17 10.99
CA VAL A 246 9.90 -6.17 9.90
C VAL A 246 10.50 -4.77 9.78
N HIS A 247 11.81 -4.69 9.96
CA HIS A 247 12.57 -3.48 9.65
C HIS A 247 12.91 -3.48 8.15
N LYS A 248 12.68 -2.39 7.47
CA LYS A 248 13.01 -2.21 6.05
C LYS A 248 13.44 -0.77 5.80
N ASP A 249 14.08 -0.54 4.67
CA ASP A 249 14.37 0.80 4.19
C ASP A 249 13.10 1.63 3.99
N THR A 250 13.23 2.94 3.95
CA THR A 250 12.11 3.84 3.64
C THR A 250 11.46 3.44 2.32
N LYS A 251 10.16 3.70 2.17
CA LYS A 251 9.37 3.31 0.98
C LYS A 251 9.98 3.81 -0.34
N THR A 252 10.73 4.90 -0.29
CA THR A 252 11.37 5.54 -1.46
C THR A 252 12.87 5.25 -1.54
N HIS A 253 13.43 4.44 -0.62
CA HIS A 253 14.88 4.24 -0.43
C HIS A 253 15.68 5.54 -0.22
N ALA A 254 15.01 6.67 0.00
CA ALA A 254 15.62 7.96 0.24
C ALA A 254 15.78 8.18 1.74
N LYS A 255 17.02 8.20 2.20
CA LYS A 255 17.39 8.67 3.54
C LYS A 255 17.32 10.20 3.54
N ARG A 256 16.85 10.79 4.66
CA ARG A 256 16.80 12.23 4.81
C ARG A 256 17.19 12.66 6.22
N ARG A 257 17.88 13.80 6.31
CA ARG A 257 18.12 14.48 7.58
C ARG A 257 17.12 15.59 7.77
N VAL A 258 16.60 15.71 8.98
CA VAL A 258 15.58 16.71 9.32
C VAL A 258 16.04 17.44 10.57
N ALA A 259 16.20 18.76 10.47
CA ALA A 259 16.54 19.60 11.61
C ALA A 259 15.39 19.68 12.63
N ILE A 260 15.71 19.69 13.90
CA ILE A 260 14.78 19.82 15.03
C ILE A 260 15.19 20.98 15.95
N GLY A 261 14.20 21.62 16.56
CA GLY A 261 14.44 22.72 17.50
C GLY A 261 14.92 22.24 18.88
N ALA A 262 15.55 23.14 19.63
CA ALA A 262 16.16 22.88 20.92
C ALA A 262 15.23 22.18 21.92
N GLY A 263 13.95 22.60 22.01
CA GLY A 263 13.00 21.93 22.91
C GLY A 263 12.70 20.46 22.54
N THR A 264 12.85 20.06 21.27
CA THR A 264 12.73 18.65 20.87
C THR A 264 14.01 17.88 21.22
N VAL A 265 15.19 18.53 21.11
CA VAL A 265 16.48 17.95 21.52
C VAL A 265 16.46 17.65 23.03
N GLU A 266 15.98 18.57 23.86
CA GLU A 266 15.87 18.37 25.30
C GLU A 266 14.95 17.21 25.69
N LEU A 267 13.79 17.11 25.04
CA LEU A 267 12.86 15.97 25.26
C LEU A 267 13.50 14.63 24.86
N LEU A 268 14.27 14.59 23.78
CA LEU A 268 15.01 13.39 23.40
C LEU A 268 16.12 13.03 24.40
N ARG A 269 16.84 14.04 24.94
CA ARG A 269 17.82 13.83 26.01
C ARG A 269 17.16 13.27 27.27
N ALA A 270 16.03 13.85 27.68
CA ALA A 270 15.25 13.37 28.83
C ALA A 270 14.75 11.93 28.62
N ARG A 271 14.26 11.60 27.42
CA ARG A 271 13.85 10.24 27.08
C ARG A 271 15.01 9.25 27.16
N ARG A 272 16.20 9.62 26.67
CA ARG A 272 17.38 8.77 26.75
C ARG A 272 17.78 8.47 28.18
N VAL A 273 17.75 9.49 29.04
CA VAL A 273 18.04 9.33 30.48
C VAL A 273 17.03 8.39 31.16
N ALA A 274 15.73 8.56 30.86
CA ALA A 274 14.68 7.69 31.39
C ALA A 274 14.90 6.23 30.95
N GLN A 275 15.18 6.01 29.65
CA GLN A 275 15.39 4.67 29.12
C GLN A 275 16.64 4.00 29.71
N VAL A 276 17.73 4.76 29.98
CA VAL A 276 18.91 4.25 30.68
C VAL A 276 18.53 3.82 32.09
N LYS A 277 17.75 4.62 32.82
CA LYS A 277 17.29 4.26 34.19
C LYS A 277 16.46 2.98 34.17
N ASP A 278 15.53 2.85 33.23
CA ASP A 278 14.68 1.67 33.07
C ASP A 278 15.54 0.41 32.77
N ALA A 279 16.53 0.54 31.89
CA ALA A 279 17.47 -0.55 31.57
C ALA A 279 18.25 -1.00 32.79
N LEU A 280 18.84 -0.06 33.55
CA LEU A 280 19.60 -0.36 34.74
C LEU A 280 18.73 -1.00 35.83
N ALA A 281 17.49 -0.53 36.02
CA ALA A 281 16.52 -1.13 36.94
C ALA A 281 16.19 -2.58 36.60
N CYS A 282 16.28 -2.95 35.33
CA CYS A 282 16.08 -4.31 34.83
C CYS A 282 17.38 -5.13 34.70
N GLY A 283 18.51 -4.62 35.22
CA GLY A 283 19.83 -5.30 35.20
C GLY A 283 20.45 -5.38 33.82
N THR A 284 20.11 -4.48 32.91
CA THR A 284 20.63 -4.41 31.53
C THR A 284 21.21 -3.02 31.21
N THR A 285 21.78 -2.87 30.03
CA THR A 285 22.35 -1.60 29.55
C THR A 285 21.85 -1.27 28.14
N LEU A 286 21.85 0.01 27.79
CA LEU A 286 21.54 0.47 26.46
C LEU A 286 22.81 0.53 25.60
N ALA A 287 22.82 -0.20 24.49
CA ALA A 287 23.82 -0.02 23.43
C ALA A 287 23.57 1.28 22.65
N ALA A 288 24.60 1.78 21.97
CA ALA A 288 24.47 3.00 21.14
C ALA A 288 23.44 2.88 20.01
N ASP A 289 23.21 1.68 19.50
CA ASP A 289 22.34 1.38 18.37
C ASP A 289 20.96 0.81 18.79
N THR A 290 20.42 1.28 19.93
CA THR A 290 19.09 0.88 20.41
C THR A 290 17.99 1.81 19.93
N TYR A 291 16.73 1.30 19.91
CA TYR A 291 15.59 2.07 19.47
C TYR A 291 15.18 3.13 20.50
N VAL A 292 14.86 4.33 20.02
CA VAL A 292 14.33 5.45 20.84
C VAL A 292 13.01 5.06 21.51
N PHE A 293 12.19 4.31 20.76
CA PHE A 293 10.89 3.78 21.22
C PHE A 293 10.95 2.26 21.25
N SER A 294 10.94 1.70 22.44
CA SER A 294 11.06 0.26 22.68
C SER A 294 10.19 -0.20 23.84
N HIS A 295 9.62 -1.40 23.73
CA HIS A 295 8.90 -2.05 24.84
C HIS A 295 9.81 -2.93 25.70
N VAL A 296 11.07 -3.14 25.28
CA VAL A 296 12.02 -3.94 26.03
C VAL A 296 13.05 -3.02 26.69
N PRO A 297 13.46 -3.30 27.95
CA PRO A 297 14.33 -2.42 28.70
C PRO A 297 15.69 -2.16 28.06
N ASP A 298 16.25 -3.15 27.35
CA ASP A 298 17.53 -3.07 26.65
C ASP A 298 17.44 -2.26 25.32
N GLY A 299 16.23 -1.81 24.91
CA GLY A 299 16.03 -1.06 23.69
C GLY A 299 16.24 -1.84 22.39
N SER A 300 16.40 -3.17 22.44
CA SER A 300 16.75 -4.01 21.28
C SER A 300 15.63 -4.20 20.27
N LYS A 301 14.35 -3.98 20.64
CA LYS A 301 13.18 -4.17 19.77
C LYS A 301 12.40 -2.88 19.60
N PRO A 302 11.98 -2.54 18.37
CA PRO A 302 11.18 -1.35 18.13
C PRO A 302 9.76 -1.49 18.69
N ILE A 303 9.15 -0.35 19.00
CA ILE A 303 7.73 -0.30 19.35
C ILE A 303 6.85 -0.70 18.15
N ASP A 304 5.69 -1.32 18.43
CA ASP A 304 4.74 -1.71 17.38
C ASP A 304 3.99 -0.50 16.80
N PRO A 305 4.11 -0.25 15.49
CA PRO A 305 3.40 0.86 14.84
C PRO A 305 1.87 0.80 14.98
N ASP A 306 1.28 -0.40 15.00
CA ASP A 306 -0.17 -0.56 15.15
C ASP A 306 -0.61 -0.23 16.58
N GLY A 307 0.18 -0.62 17.59
CA GLY A 307 -0.03 -0.26 18.98
C GLY A 307 -0.07 1.26 19.19
N ILE A 308 0.85 1.98 18.58
CA ILE A 308 0.87 3.46 18.60
C ILE A 308 -0.39 4.04 17.96
N SER A 309 -0.81 3.53 16.80
CA SER A 309 -2.04 4.03 16.16
C SER A 309 -3.29 3.80 17.01
N HIS A 310 -3.38 2.66 17.71
CA HIS A 310 -4.49 2.39 18.61
C HIS A 310 -4.47 3.30 19.85
N ARG A 311 -3.29 3.58 20.41
CA ARG A 311 -3.14 4.53 21.54
C ARG A 311 -3.58 5.93 21.10
N PHE A 312 -3.08 6.40 19.95
CA PHE A 312 -3.46 7.68 19.39
C PHE A 312 -4.98 7.79 19.14
N LEU A 313 -5.61 6.77 18.56
CA LEU A 313 -7.06 6.78 18.31
C LEU A 313 -7.88 6.87 19.61
N ARG A 314 -7.42 6.24 20.71
CA ARG A 314 -8.07 6.37 22.02
C ARG A 314 -7.95 7.78 22.56
N LEU A 315 -6.75 8.38 22.47
CA LEU A 315 -6.52 9.79 22.84
C LEU A 315 -7.42 10.75 22.04
N ALA A 316 -7.39 10.66 20.72
CA ALA A 316 -8.15 11.52 19.83
C ALA A 316 -9.66 11.45 20.12
N ARG A 317 -10.19 10.23 20.36
CA ARG A 317 -11.60 10.04 20.77
C ARG A 317 -11.91 10.66 22.13
N ARG A 318 -11.02 10.51 23.12
CA ARG A 318 -11.19 11.10 24.45
C ARG A 318 -11.22 12.62 24.41
N LEU A 319 -10.44 13.23 23.52
CA LEU A 319 -10.37 14.66 23.32
C LEU A 319 -11.37 15.18 22.27
N GLU A 320 -12.19 14.28 21.70
CA GLU A 320 -13.15 14.59 20.62
C GLU A 320 -12.51 15.22 19.38
N VAL A 321 -11.23 14.89 19.12
CA VAL A 321 -10.51 15.34 17.93
C VAL A 321 -10.65 14.29 16.82
N ASN A 322 -11.28 14.67 15.72
CA ASN A 322 -11.49 13.78 14.57
C ASN A 322 -10.28 13.78 13.64
N CYS A 323 -9.21 13.09 14.04
CA CYS A 323 -8.04 12.93 13.20
C CYS A 323 -7.38 11.55 13.40
N ARG A 324 -6.54 11.17 12.46
CA ARG A 324 -5.70 9.97 12.51
C ARG A 324 -4.25 10.39 12.75
N LEU A 325 -3.42 9.49 13.26
CA LEU A 325 -2.00 9.77 13.49
C LEU A 325 -1.27 10.29 12.23
N HIS A 326 -1.65 9.80 11.04
CA HIS A 326 -1.07 10.26 9.78
C HIS A 326 -1.45 11.71 9.43
N ASP A 327 -2.57 12.19 9.95
CA ASP A 327 -3.05 13.55 9.69
C ASP A 327 -2.19 14.62 10.40
N LEU A 328 -1.38 14.23 11.43
CA LEU A 328 -0.35 15.09 12.01
C LEU A 328 0.76 15.43 11.02
N ARG A 329 1.08 14.52 10.10
CA ARG A 329 1.99 14.80 8.99
C ARG A 329 1.37 15.79 7.98
N HIS A 330 0.08 15.63 7.69
CA HIS A 330 -0.64 16.61 6.86
C HIS A 330 -0.67 17.98 7.54
N PHE A 331 -0.89 18.00 8.86
CA PHE A 331 -0.81 19.22 9.66
C PHE A 331 0.54 19.93 9.50
N MET A 332 1.67 19.21 9.67
CA MET A 332 3.02 19.78 9.48
C MET A 332 3.17 20.40 8.10
N VAL A 333 2.78 19.67 7.04
CA VAL A 333 2.93 20.16 5.66
C VAL A 333 2.07 21.41 5.45
N THR A 334 0.82 21.41 5.93
CA THR A 334 -0.10 22.55 5.84
C THR A 334 0.47 23.78 6.54
N GLN A 335 0.95 23.62 7.78
CA GLN A 335 1.47 24.75 8.57
C GLN A 335 2.74 25.33 7.98
N LEU A 336 3.65 24.50 7.47
CA LEU A 336 4.87 24.99 6.81
C LEU A 336 4.56 25.72 5.50
N VAL A 337 3.63 25.21 4.69
CA VAL A 337 3.21 25.90 3.46
C VAL A 337 2.50 27.21 3.79
N ALA A 338 1.59 27.23 4.77
CA ALA A 338 0.93 28.46 5.23
C ALA A 338 1.91 29.47 5.80
N GLY A 339 2.99 29.00 6.45
CA GLY A 339 4.08 29.85 6.96
C GLY A 339 5.07 30.30 5.88
N GLY A 340 4.81 30.06 4.58
CA GLY A 340 5.65 30.51 3.47
C GLY A 340 6.94 29.71 3.24
N VAL A 341 7.06 28.54 3.89
CA VAL A 341 8.24 27.68 3.65
C VAL A 341 8.18 27.09 2.24
N ASP A 342 9.29 27.17 1.53
CA ASP A 342 9.42 26.64 0.17
C ASP A 342 8.98 25.17 0.07
N TRP A 343 8.21 24.88 -0.96
CA TRP A 343 7.61 23.56 -1.16
C TRP A 343 8.63 22.42 -1.32
N ARG A 344 9.83 22.69 -1.85
CA ARG A 344 10.91 21.70 -1.97
C ARG A 344 11.43 21.31 -0.59
N THR A 345 11.61 22.30 0.27
CA THR A 345 11.99 22.09 1.68
C THR A 345 10.91 21.27 2.41
N VAL A 346 9.62 21.63 2.23
CA VAL A 346 8.50 20.88 2.82
C VAL A 346 8.44 19.44 2.30
N SER A 347 8.55 19.24 0.98
CA SER A 347 8.59 17.90 0.36
C SER A 347 9.79 17.07 0.81
N GLY A 348 10.97 17.67 0.88
CA GLY A 348 12.20 17.04 1.35
C GLY A 348 12.05 16.60 2.81
N ARG A 349 11.55 17.48 3.67
CA ARG A 349 11.28 17.19 5.09
C ARG A 349 10.25 16.06 5.26
N ALA A 350 9.17 16.11 4.51
CA ALA A 350 8.16 15.05 4.50
C ALA A 350 8.66 13.73 3.85
N GLY A 351 9.62 13.77 2.94
CA GLY A 351 10.07 12.59 2.18
C GLY A 351 9.02 12.14 1.17
N HIS A 352 8.43 13.10 0.42
CA HIS A 352 7.60 12.81 -0.73
C HIS A 352 8.49 12.51 -1.92
N ALA A 353 8.30 11.36 -2.58
CA ALA A 353 9.06 10.98 -3.78
C ALA A 353 8.68 11.84 -4.99
N ASP A 354 7.48 12.40 -4.98
CA ASP A 354 6.92 13.22 -6.02
C ASP A 354 6.35 14.50 -5.39
N GLY A 355 6.93 15.67 -5.74
CA GLY A 355 6.46 16.98 -5.28
C GLY A 355 5.03 17.30 -5.68
N HIS A 356 4.50 16.67 -6.74
CA HIS A 356 3.11 16.80 -7.16
C HIS A 356 2.10 16.43 -6.09
N MET A 357 2.45 15.48 -5.19
CA MET A 357 1.54 15.08 -4.10
C MET A 357 1.38 16.22 -3.07
N THR A 358 2.43 16.98 -2.82
CA THR A 358 2.38 18.17 -1.95
C THR A 358 1.58 19.29 -2.63
N LEU A 359 1.85 19.59 -3.88
CA LEU A 359 1.16 20.63 -4.64
C LEU A 359 -0.33 20.36 -4.83
N ALA A 360 -0.70 19.13 -5.21
CA ALA A 360 -2.12 18.75 -5.42
C ALA A 360 -2.98 18.80 -4.14
N THR A 361 -2.36 18.56 -2.98
CA THR A 361 -3.07 18.58 -1.69
C THR A 361 -3.24 20.02 -1.16
N TYR A 362 -2.38 20.94 -1.57
CA TYR A 362 -2.31 22.30 -0.99
C TYR A 362 -2.56 23.43 -2.00
N ALA A 363 -3.10 23.11 -3.18
CA ALA A 363 -3.45 24.09 -4.21
C ALA A 363 -4.40 25.21 -3.70
N HIS A 364 -5.20 24.94 -2.67
CA HIS A 364 -6.10 25.91 -2.07
C HIS A 364 -5.38 27.04 -1.28
N PHE A 365 -4.12 26.83 -0.87
CA PHE A 365 -3.33 27.85 -0.15
C PHE A 365 -2.65 28.86 -1.07
N GLN A 366 -2.67 28.64 -2.39
CA GLN A 366 -2.04 29.54 -3.37
C GLN A 366 -2.68 30.95 -3.41
N GLN A 367 -3.97 31.09 -3.06
CA GLN A 367 -4.64 32.40 -3.10
C GLN A 367 -4.07 33.44 -2.11
N ALA A 368 -3.70 33.01 -0.91
CA ALA A 368 -3.08 33.91 0.08
C ALA A 368 -1.65 34.30 -0.33
N GLN A 369 -0.90 33.34 -0.89
CA GLN A 369 0.45 33.56 -1.40
C GLN A 369 0.46 34.42 -2.68
N ASP A 370 -0.54 34.27 -3.53
CA ASP A 370 -0.70 35.10 -4.75
C ASP A 370 -0.92 36.57 -4.38
N ARG A 371 -1.73 36.85 -3.34
CA ARG A 371 -1.90 38.21 -2.84
C ARG A 371 -0.62 38.79 -2.26
N GLN A 372 0.14 38.02 -1.48
CA GLN A 372 1.46 38.44 -0.97
C GLN A 372 2.46 38.69 -2.11
N ALA A 373 2.44 37.84 -3.15
CA ALA A 373 3.27 38.04 -4.34
C ALA A 373 2.88 39.31 -5.08
N ALA A 374 1.61 39.61 -5.23
CA ALA A 374 1.13 40.86 -5.82
C ALA A 374 1.57 42.07 -4.99
N GLU A 375 1.40 42.06 -3.67
CA GLU A 375 1.84 43.12 -2.76
C GLU A 375 3.37 43.33 -2.81
N PHE A 376 4.13 42.21 -2.88
CA PHE A 376 5.58 42.29 -3.05
C PHE A 376 5.96 42.93 -4.38
N MET A 377 5.34 42.56 -5.49
CA MET A 377 5.60 43.18 -6.80
C MET A 377 5.24 44.67 -6.81
N GLU A 378 4.11 45.04 -6.21
CA GLU A 378 3.72 46.44 -6.04
C GLU A 378 4.78 47.25 -5.24
N SER A 379 5.31 46.64 -4.16
CA SER A 379 6.35 47.28 -3.35
C SER A 379 7.64 47.54 -4.10
N LEU A 380 7.99 46.68 -5.07
CA LEU A 380 9.17 46.84 -5.93
C LEU A 380 8.97 47.96 -6.97
N LEU A 381 7.73 48.24 -7.34
CA LEU A 381 7.37 49.24 -8.33
C LEU A 381 7.04 50.60 -7.70
N ALA A 382 6.93 50.68 -6.36
CA ALA A 382 6.72 51.94 -5.68
C ALA A 382 7.88 52.92 -5.93
N PRO A 383 7.65 54.18 -6.33
CA PRO A 383 8.71 55.16 -6.58
C PRO A 383 9.56 55.33 -5.33
N THR A 384 10.85 55.09 -5.42
CA THR A 384 11.80 55.51 -4.37
C THR A 384 11.67 57.02 -4.18
N ALA A 385 11.18 57.47 -3.06
CA ALA A 385 11.18 58.89 -2.71
C ALA A 385 12.60 59.40 -2.85
N ARG A 386 12.80 60.33 -3.79
CA ARG A 386 14.06 61.06 -3.88
C ARG A 386 14.32 61.75 -2.57
N PRO A 387 15.46 61.59 -1.91
CA PRO A 387 15.80 62.46 -0.79
C PRO A 387 15.88 63.88 -1.33
N ASP A 388 15.05 64.73 -0.74
CA ASP A 388 15.10 66.18 -1.04
C ASP A 388 16.50 66.70 -0.89
N ALA A 389 17.05 67.19 -2.03
CA ALA A 389 18.26 67.95 -2.04
C ALA A 389 18.01 69.29 -1.34
N ARG A 390 18.57 69.42 -0.17
CA ARG A 390 18.76 70.73 0.49
C ARG A 390 20.20 71.18 0.27
#